data_42dc82408b315ab9667b3d423c5c496b
#
_entry.id   42dc82408b315ab9667b3d423c5c496b
#
_cell.length_a   1.000
_cell.length_b   1.000
_cell.length_c   1.000
_cell.angle_alpha   90.00
_cell.angle_beta   90.00
_cell.angle_gamma   90.00
#
_symmetry.space_group_name_H-M   'P 1'
#
loop_
_entity.id
_entity.type
_entity.pdbx_description
1 polymer ?
#
loop_
_entity_poly.entity_id
_entity_poly.type
_entity_poly.pdbx_seq_one_letter_code
_entity_poly.pdbx_strand_id
1 'polypeptide(L)'
;MAKQTSINLRKSVIYSIFVRNFTEEGTFKAVVSELDRIKDLGTDIVWFLPMYPIGEESRKGEDGSPYAIKDYRSVDPNYGTMEDFEELIEEIHNRGMKVMIDIVYNHTSPDSILANEHPDWFYKTAEGHFGNRVGDWSDIVDLDYKHPDLWNYQIETLEQWVKRGVDGFRCDVAPLVPIEFWLQAREAVEEINSEVIWLSESVHPGFIRELRSKDMIALSDSEIYQAFDMTYDYDVHDHFELYLEGKIDIEAYIERLKVQDYTYPWNYVKMRNLENHDHLRIRHRIPKDSELMQWTAFTFMQKGSSLIYNGQEVLAEMTPSLFDRDPIAWDSGHDISEFLAKLAQIQKEFVPLDGLYSLEADNETNTVTLNYKNAQQTFYGVFNLKDSEGSIDFPVADGEYTNLISDEKVTITDGKLDIANTPLALLVNNY
;
A
#
# COMPACT_ATOMS: atom_id res chain seq x y z
N MET A 1 -11.66 6.67 -15.75
CA MET A 1 -11.51 5.35 -15.15
C MET A 1 -10.38 4.65 -15.87
N ALA A 2 -9.47 4.07 -15.12
CA ALA A 2 -8.58 3.07 -15.69
C ALA A 2 -9.48 1.91 -16.20
N LYS A 3 -10.04 2.11 -17.39
CA LYS A 3 -11.06 1.22 -17.98
C LYS A 3 -10.56 -0.22 -18.13
N GLN A 4 -9.25 -0.42 -18.04
CA GLN A 4 -8.57 -1.68 -18.28
C GLN A 4 -7.87 -2.24 -17.05
N THR A 5 -8.04 -1.63 -15.87
CA THR A 5 -7.45 -2.17 -14.64
C THR A 5 -7.87 -3.61 -14.45
N SER A 6 -6.88 -4.49 -14.41
CA SER A 6 -7.09 -5.92 -14.19
C SER A 6 -7.47 -6.18 -12.73
N ILE A 7 -8.61 -6.85 -12.52
CA ILE A 7 -8.99 -7.31 -11.17
C ILE A 7 -8.00 -8.34 -10.59
N ASN A 8 -7.12 -8.92 -11.41
CA ASN A 8 -6.05 -9.79 -10.92
C ASN A 8 -5.09 -9.07 -9.96
N LEU A 9 -4.98 -7.73 -10.04
CA LEU A 9 -4.22 -6.95 -9.08
C LEU A 9 -4.72 -7.10 -7.63
N ARG A 10 -5.97 -7.51 -7.42
CA ARG A 10 -6.52 -7.85 -6.09
C ARG A 10 -5.85 -9.04 -5.41
N LYS A 11 -5.09 -9.84 -6.16
CA LYS A 11 -4.31 -10.99 -5.66
C LYS A 11 -2.82 -10.69 -5.53
N SER A 12 -2.41 -9.46 -5.84
CA SER A 12 -1.01 -9.07 -5.77
C SER A 12 -0.60 -8.80 -4.33
N VAL A 13 0.58 -9.30 -3.97
CA VAL A 13 1.28 -8.97 -2.74
C VAL A 13 2.39 -7.99 -3.08
N ILE A 14 2.35 -6.82 -2.46
CA ILE A 14 3.35 -5.76 -2.60
C ILE A 14 4.27 -5.83 -1.38
N TYR A 15 5.56 -5.76 -1.59
CA TYR A 15 6.56 -5.64 -0.52
C TYR A 15 7.26 -4.30 -0.67
N SER A 16 7.12 -3.39 0.31
CA SER A 16 7.75 -2.07 0.24
C SER A 16 9.08 -2.03 0.98
N ILE A 17 10.07 -1.42 0.35
CA ILE A 17 11.45 -1.32 0.83
C ILE A 17 11.86 0.15 0.93
N PHE A 18 12.34 0.54 2.12
CA PHE A 18 13.15 1.74 2.28
C PHE A 18 14.62 1.36 2.26
N VAL A 19 15.30 1.54 1.14
CA VAL A 19 16.67 1.05 0.89
C VAL A 19 17.63 1.45 2.01
N ARG A 20 17.61 2.71 2.46
CA ARG A 20 18.48 3.25 3.54
C ARG A 20 18.46 2.40 4.79
N ASN A 21 17.27 1.89 5.17
CA ASN A 21 17.02 1.25 6.45
C ASN A 21 16.76 -0.26 6.35
N PHE A 22 16.75 -0.80 5.12
CA PHE A 22 16.39 -2.20 4.89
C PHE A 22 17.47 -3.17 5.37
N THR A 23 18.75 -2.84 5.08
CA THR A 23 19.90 -3.63 5.53
C THR A 23 20.89 -2.74 6.28
N GLU A 24 21.87 -3.36 6.95
CA GLU A 24 22.99 -2.62 7.56
C GLU A 24 23.80 -1.83 6.54
N GLU A 25 23.91 -2.28 5.30
CA GLU A 25 24.60 -1.57 4.23
C GLU A 25 23.77 -0.44 3.66
N GLY A 26 22.45 -0.62 3.56
CA GLY A 26 21.51 0.35 2.99
C GLY A 26 21.72 0.59 1.50
N THR A 27 22.03 -0.46 0.72
CA THR A 27 22.38 -0.35 -0.70
C THR A 27 21.55 -1.26 -1.60
N PHE A 28 21.44 -0.95 -2.90
CA PHE A 28 20.78 -1.79 -3.89
C PHE A 28 21.36 -3.21 -3.95
N LYS A 29 22.68 -3.34 -3.86
CA LYS A 29 23.37 -4.65 -3.84
C LYS A 29 22.98 -5.50 -2.63
N ALA A 30 22.81 -4.87 -1.49
CA ALA A 30 22.38 -5.58 -0.29
C ALA A 30 20.92 -6.06 -0.42
N VAL A 31 20.05 -5.30 -1.09
CA VAL A 31 18.67 -5.73 -1.39
C VAL A 31 18.66 -7.00 -2.24
N VAL A 32 19.56 -7.14 -3.23
CA VAL A 32 19.62 -8.32 -4.10
C VAL A 32 19.74 -9.61 -3.29
N SER A 33 20.51 -9.61 -2.21
CA SER A 33 20.71 -10.81 -1.36
C SER A 33 19.44 -11.25 -0.63
N GLU A 34 18.45 -10.37 -0.48
CA GLU A 34 17.19 -10.62 0.24
C GLU A 34 16.02 -11.01 -0.68
N LEU A 35 16.19 -10.94 -2.00
CA LEU A 35 15.10 -11.12 -2.96
C LEU A 35 14.45 -12.50 -2.91
N ASP A 36 15.22 -13.57 -2.62
CA ASP A 36 14.65 -14.92 -2.50
C ASP A 36 13.73 -15.00 -1.28
N ARG A 37 14.14 -14.47 -0.13
CA ARG A 37 13.32 -14.36 1.08
C ARG A 37 12.05 -13.55 0.83
N ILE A 38 12.17 -12.40 0.15
CA ILE A 38 11.03 -11.55 -0.23
C ILE A 38 10.07 -12.31 -1.15
N LYS A 39 10.59 -13.05 -2.13
CA LYS A 39 9.78 -13.89 -3.03
C LYS A 39 9.02 -14.98 -2.28
N ASP A 40 9.66 -15.62 -1.30
CA ASP A 40 9.07 -16.69 -0.50
C ASP A 40 7.89 -16.23 0.37
N LEU A 41 7.78 -14.93 0.67
CA LEU A 41 6.57 -14.33 1.28
C LEU A 41 5.35 -14.33 0.34
N GLY A 42 5.51 -14.74 -0.91
CA GLY A 42 4.49 -14.68 -1.95
C GLY A 42 4.43 -13.32 -2.66
N THR A 43 5.48 -12.51 -2.59
CA THR A 43 5.56 -11.18 -3.20
C THR A 43 5.48 -11.23 -4.73
N ASP A 44 4.68 -10.33 -5.30
CA ASP A 44 4.55 -10.12 -6.74
C ASP A 44 5.17 -8.80 -7.20
N ILE A 45 5.18 -7.78 -6.34
CA ILE A 45 5.65 -6.43 -6.64
C ILE A 45 6.56 -5.96 -5.52
N VAL A 46 7.79 -5.57 -5.86
CA VAL A 46 8.70 -4.89 -4.93
C VAL A 46 8.58 -3.39 -5.18
N TRP A 47 8.12 -2.66 -4.15
CA TRP A 47 7.98 -1.21 -4.21
C TRP A 47 9.10 -0.55 -3.40
N PHE A 48 9.89 0.29 -4.07
CA PHE A 48 10.93 1.10 -3.44
C PHE A 48 10.38 2.48 -3.06
N LEU A 49 10.53 2.87 -1.79
CA LEU A 49 10.38 4.26 -1.36
C LEU A 49 11.35 5.13 -2.20
N PRO A 50 11.18 6.47 -2.22
CA PRO A 50 11.99 7.32 -3.09
C PRO A 50 13.48 7.03 -2.95
N MET A 51 14.12 6.78 -4.10
CA MET A 51 15.51 6.34 -4.19
C MET A 51 16.41 7.40 -4.84
N TYR A 52 15.90 8.61 -4.94
CA TYR A 52 16.53 9.74 -5.60
C TYR A 52 17.50 10.47 -4.66
N PRO A 53 18.46 11.27 -5.20
CA PRO A 53 19.22 12.18 -4.37
C PRO A 53 18.32 13.13 -3.59
N ILE A 54 18.66 13.37 -2.34
CA ILE A 54 17.90 14.19 -1.39
C ILE A 54 18.52 15.58 -1.32
N GLY A 55 17.67 16.62 -1.25
CA GLY A 55 18.11 18.01 -1.08
C GLY A 55 18.84 18.25 0.25
N GLU A 56 19.62 19.31 0.29
CA GLU A 56 20.38 19.72 1.47
C GLU A 56 19.77 20.96 2.15
N GLU A 57 19.13 21.82 1.37
CA GLU A 57 18.48 23.02 1.88
C GLU A 57 17.22 22.65 2.69
N SER A 58 17.12 23.16 3.91
CA SER A 58 16.03 22.89 4.85
C SER A 58 15.87 21.43 5.26
N ARG A 59 16.92 20.61 5.08
CA ARG A 59 16.93 19.18 5.39
C ARG A 59 16.49 18.90 6.84
N LYS A 60 15.61 17.93 7.03
CA LYS A 60 15.23 17.41 8.34
C LYS A 60 16.09 16.19 8.68
N GLY A 61 16.57 16.09 9.93
CA GLY A 61 17.48 15.02 10.36
C GLY A 61 18.87 15.11 9.73
N GLU A 62 19.65 14.04 9.88
CA GLU A 62 21.03 13.98 9.33
C GLU A 62 21.02 13.64 7.83
N ASP A 63 20.19 12.66 7.43
CA ASP A 63 20.16 12.15 6.05
C ASP A 63 19.03 12.76 5.18
N GLY A 64 18.06 13.42 5.80
CA GLY A 64 16.93 14.07 5.13
C GLY A 64 15.80 13.14 4.74
N SER A 65 14.64 13.74 4.43
CA SER A 65 13.48 13.03 3.92
C SER A 65 13.72 12.49 2.52
N PRO A 66 13.43 11.20 2.25
CA PRO A 66 13.50 10.65 0.90
C PRO A 66 12.50 11.32 -0.06
N TYR A 67 11.50 12.04 0.48
CA TYR A 67 10.51 12.80 -0.29
C TYR A 67 10.96 14.22 -0.64
N ALA A 68 12.09 14.72 -0.12
CA ALA A 68 12.69 15.99 -0.53
C ALA A 68 13.64 15.78 -1.74
N ILE A 69 13.05 15.56 -2.91
CA ILE A 69 13.75 15.14 -4.13
C ILE A 69 14.64 16.26 -4.67
N LYS A 70 15.92 15.95 -4.91
CA LYS A 70 16.89 16.84 -5.57
C LYS A 70 16.92 16.62 -7.09
N ASP A 71 16.87 15.37 -7.54
CA ASP A 71 16.91 15.00 -8.96
C ASP A 71 16.02 13.78 -9.24
N TYR A 72 15.00 13.93 -10.09
CA TYR A 72 14.08 12.84 -10.46
C TYR A 72 14.67 11.80 -11.42
N ARG A 73 15.83 12.06 -12.03
CA ARG A 73 16.39 11.26 -13.13
C ARG A 73 17.66 10.50 -12.74
N SER A 74 18.02 10.53 -11.46
CA SER A 74 19.18 9.81 -10.92
C SER A 74 18.82 9.07 -9.64
N VAL A 75 19.68 8.17 -9.20
CA VAL A 75 19.56 7.44 -7.92
C VAL A 75 20.49 8.05 -6.88
N ASP A 76 20.13 7.92 -5.60
CA ASP A 76 20.96 8.39 -4.50
C ASP A 76 22.29 7.62 -4.49
N PRO A 77 23.46 8.32 -4.58
CA PRO A 77 24.75 7.65 -4.59
C PRO A 77 25.06 6.87 -3.32
N ASN A 78 24.35 7.13 -2.21
CA ASN A 78 24.49 6.35 -0.99
C ASN A 78 23.86 4.94 -1.14
N TYR A 79 22.92 4.75 -2.06
CA TYR A 79 22.32 3.45 -2.35
C TYR A 79 23.07 2.65 -3.41
N GLY A 80 23.86 3.33 -4.25
CA GLY A 80 24.61 2.74 -5.34
C GLY A 80 24.59 3.58 -6.62
N THR A 81 24.96 2.96 -7.73
CA THR A 81 24.94 3.59 -9.06
C THR A 81 23.64 3.26 -9.80
N MET A 82 23.41 3.92 -10.94
CA MET A 82 22.28 3.58 -11.82
C MET A 82 22.39 2.15 -12.34
N GLU A 83 23.61 1.68 -12.63
CA GLU A 83 23.89 0.32 -13.06
C GLU A 83 23.55 -0.68 -11.95
N ASP A 84 23.82 -0.38 -10.68
CA ASP A 84 23.44 -1.22 -9.53
C ASP A 84 21.92 -1.31 -9.39
N PHE A 85 21.20 -0.25 -9.69
CA PHE A 85 19.75 -0.24 -9.69
C PHE A 85 19.16 -1.04 -10.88
N GLU A 86 19.73 -0.90 -12.06
CA GLU A 86 19.33 -1.69 -13.24
C GLU A 86 19.59 -3.20 -13.02
N GLU A 87 20.71 -3.57 -12.39
CA GLU A 87 20.98 -4.95 -11.96
C GLU A 87 19.93 -5.45 -10.95
N LEU A 88 19.54 -4.62 -9.99
CA LEU A 88 18.49 -4.95 -9.02
C LEU A 88 17.14 -5.20 -9.72
N ILE A 89 16.76 -4.39 -10.70
CA ILE A 89 15.56 -4.59 -11.52
C ILE A 89 15.61 -5.96 -12.23
N GLU A 90 16.73 -6.27 -12.87
CA GLU A 90 16.93 -7.55 -13.57
C GLU A 90 16.80 -8.74 -12.61
N GLU A 91 17.40 -8.66 -11.43
CA GLU A 91 17.34 -9.71 -10.41
C GLU A 91 15.91 -9.90 -9.83
N ILE A 92 15.13 -8.83 -9.72
CA ILE A 92 13.71 -8.91 -9.34
C ILE A 92 12.90 -9.61 -10.45
N HIS A 93 13.11 -9.21 -11.71
CA HIS A 93 12.44 -9.81 -12.87
C HIS A 93 12.81 -11.29 -13.03
N ASN A 94 14.08 -11.68 -12.81
CA ASN A 94 14.53 -13.06 -12.87
C ASN A 94 13.79 -13.97 -11.87
N ARG A 95 13.27 -13.41 -10.78
CA ARG A 95 12.43 -14.11 -9.78
C ARG A 95 10.93 -14.02 -10.07
N GLY A 96 10.55 -13.48 -11.22
CA GLY A 96 9.15 -13.31 -11.62
C GLY A 96 8.36 -12.30 -10.76
N MET A 97 9.05 -11.32 -10.20
CA MET A 97 8.45 -10.17 -9.52
C MET A 97 8.53 -8.93 -10.41
N LYS A 98 7.73 -7.91 -10.08
CA LYS A 98 7.71 -6.59 -10.73
C LYS A 98 8.35 -5.54 -9.84
N VAL A 99 8.84 -4.46 -10.46
CA VAL A 99 9.44 -3.31 -9.78
C VAL A 99 8.48 -2.13 -9.82
N MET A 100 8.18 -1.57 -8.65
CA MET A 100 7.45 -0.31 -8.52
C MET A 100 8.35 0.72 -7.83
N ILE A 101 8.36 1.96 -8.30
CA ILE A 101 9.09 3.06 -7.68
C ILE A 101 8.16 4.15 -7.21
N ASP A 102 8.60 4.92 -6.22
CA ASP A 102 7.87 6.07 -5.71
C ASP A 102 8.08 7.29 -6.61
N ILE A 103 7.01 8.00 -6.93
CA ILE A 103 6.99 9.21 -7.76
C ILE A 103 6.45 10.37 -6.93
N VAL A 104 7.30 11.37 -6.67
CA VAL A 104 6.99 12.52 -5.82
C VAL A 104 6.81 13.76 -6.69
N TYR A 105 5.64 13.91 -7.31
CA TYR A 105 5.38 14.95 -8.31
C TYR A 105 4.60 16.16 -7.81
N ASN A 106 4.21 16.18 -6.54
CA ASN A 106 3.64 17.37 -5.93
C ASN A 106 4.70 18.43 -5.58
N HIS A 107 5.94 18.00 -5.23
CA HIS A 107 6.97 18.89 -4.66
C HIS A 107 8.37 18.37 -4.91
N THR A 108 9.36 19.22 -4.62
CA THR A 108 10.80 18.89 -4.61
C THR A 108 11.47 19.48 -3.38
N SER A 109 12.76 19.20 -3.16
CA SER A 109 13.57 20.01 -2.26
C SER A 109 13.77 21.44 -2.81
N PRO A 110 14.02 22.44 -1.95
CA PRO A 110 14.23 23.82 -2.38
C PRO A 110 15.47 23.99 -3.28
N ASP A 111 16.48 23.14 -3.12
CA ASP A 111 17.74 23.12 -3.90
C ASP A 111 17.75 22.08 -5.02
N SER A 112 16.57 21.64 -5.47
CA SER A 112 16.43 20.68 -6.57
C SER A 112 16.98 21.24 -7.89
N ILE A 113 17.35 20.35 -8.82
CA ILE A 113 17.74 20.74 -10.18
C ILE A 113 16.64 21.57 -10.82
N LEU A 114 15.37 21.17 -10.70
CA LEU A 114 14.24 21.92 -11.25
C LEU A 114 14.10 23.31 -10.62
N ALA A 115 14.30 23.47 -9.31
CA ALA A 115 14.20 24.76 -8.65
C ALA A 115 15.27 25.73 -9.16
N ASN A 116 16.45 25.21 -9.52
CA ASN A 116 17.54 26.02 -10.05
C ASN A 116 17.38 26.34 -11.55
N GLU A 117 16.94 25.38 -12.36
CA GLU A 117 16.83 25.53 -13.82
C GLU A 117 15.51 26.16 -14.26
N HIS A 118 14.41 25.88 -13.55
CA HIS A 118 13.06 26.30 -13.88
C HIS A 118 12.31 26.88 -12.66
N PRO A 119 12.81 27.96 -12.05
CA PRO A 119 12.22 28.54 -10.84
C PRO A 119 10.80 29.11 -11.04
N ASP A 120 10.34 29.25 -12.27
CA ASP A 120 8.99 29.63 -12.64
C ASP A 120 7.98 28.46 -12.56
N TRP A 121 8.43 27.21 -12.53
CA TRP A 121 7.58 26.04 -12.40
C TRP A 121 7.11 25.77 -10.97
N PHE A 122 7.46 26.63 -10.03
CA PHE A 122 7.18 26.44 -8.61
C PHE A 122 6.13 27.42 -8.08
N TYR A 123 5.35 26.92 -7.12
CA TYR A 123 4.46 27.76 -6.36
C TYR A 123 5.25 28.84 -5.60
N LYS A 124 4.77 30.08 -5.68
CA LYS A 124 5.37 31.21 -4.98
C LYS A 124 4.37 31.84 -4.03
N THR A 125 4.88 32.21 -2.85
CA THR A 125 4.13 33.01 -1.88
C THR A 125 3.85 34.42 -2.41
N ALA A 126 3.03 35.17 -1.72
CA ALA A 126 2.73 36.56 -2.08
C ALA A 126 3.98 37.46 -2.11
N GLU A 127 5.02 37.10 -1.36
CA GLU A 127 6.32 37.78 -1.31
C GLU A 127 7.25 37.36 -2.43
N GLY A 128 6.86 36.37 -3.24
CA GLY A 128 7.65 35.86 -4.38
C GLY A 128 8.69 34.79 -4.04
N HIS A 129 8.69 34.27 -2.83
CA HIS A 129 9.54 33.15 -2.42
C HIS A 129 8.91 31.80 -2.79
N PHE A 130 9.72 30.76 -2.98
CA PHE A 130 9.22 29.39 -3.03
C PHE A 130 8.45 29.05 -1.77
N GLY A 131 7.41 28.24 -1.90
CA GLY A 131 6.57 27.84 -0.78
C GLY A 131 5.91 26.49 -1.01
N ASN A 132 5.24 26.00 0.02
CA ASN A 132 4.34 24.88 -0.09
C ASN A 132 2.92 25.30 0.34
N ARG A 133 1.94 24.53 -0.12
CA ARG A 133 0.52 24.77 0.19
C ARG A 133 0.07 24.05 1.46
N VAL A 134 0.85 23.05 1.90
CA VAL A 134 0.63 22.27 3.11
C VAL A 134 1.67 22.67 4.16
N GLY A 135 1.27 23.46 5.14
CA GLY A 135 2.14 24.28 5.99
C GLY A 135 3.21 23.58 6.83
N ASP A 136 3.09 22.26 7.07
CA ASP A 136 4.03 21.54 7.95
C ASP A 136 5.21 20.90 7.20
N TRP A 137 5.23 20.95 5.87
CA TRP A 137 6.29 20.37 5.04
C TRP A 137 7.38 21.38 4.73
N SER A 138 8.19 21.70 5.74
CA SER A 138 9.17 22.80 5.67
C SER A 138 10.43 22.51 4.84
N ASP A 139 10.65 21.27 4.47
CA ASP A 139 11.81 20.77 3.72
C ASP A 139 11.55 20.63 2.22
N ILE A 140 10.34 21.04 1.76
CA ILE A 140 9.95 20.94 0.35
C ILE A 140 9.32 22.22 -0.18
N VAL A 141 9.26 22.35 -1.51
CA VAL A 141 8.58 23.41 -2.26
C VAL A 141 7.71 22.80 -3.34
N ASP A 142 6.47 23.32 -3.48
CA ASP A 142 5.47 22.76 -4.39
C ASP A 142 5.71 23.14 -5.83
N LEU A 143 5.45 22.20 -6.74
CA LEU A 143 5.37 22.42 -8.17
C LEU A 143 4.07 23.13 -8.56
N ASP A 144 4.09 23.95 -9.61
CA ASP A 144 2.92 24.64 -10.17
C ASP A 144 2.57 24.08 -11.55
N TYR A 145 1.57 23.22 -11.59
CA TYR A 145 1.09 22.54 -12.79
C TYR A 145 0.38 23.44 -13.82
N LYS A 146 0.44 24.76 -13.65
CA LYS A 146 0.03 25.72 -14.70
C LYS A 146 1.00 25.79 -15.88
N HIS A 147 2.19 25.21 -15.74
CA HIS A 147 3.27 25.23 -16.72
C HIS A 147 3.30 23.93 -17.54
N PRO A 148 2.93 23.96 -18.85
CA PRO A 148 2.90 22.75 -19.69
C PRO A 148 4.29 22.08 -19.86
N ASP A 149 5.38 22.85 -19.82
CA ASP A 149 6.74 22.31 -19.95
C ASP A 149 7.13 21.46 -18.74
N LEU A 150 6.59 21.76 -17.54
CA LEU A 150 6.72 20.89 -16.39
C LEU A 150 6.06 19.52 -16.66
N TRP A 151 4.88 19.50 -17.29
CA TRP A 151 4.21 18.25 -17.64
C TRP A 151 5.07 17.39 -18.55
N ASN A 152 5.62 18.00 -19.60
CA ASN A 152 6.50 17.30 -20.55
C ASN A 152 7.72 16.71 -19.83
N TYR A 153 8.38 17.49 -18.99
CA TYR A 153 9.54 17.03 -18.22
C TYR A 153 9.21 15.82 -17.33
N GLN A 154 8.09 15.88 -16.61
CA GLN A 154 7.67 14.82 -15.72
C GLN A 154 7.26 13.55 -16.48
N ILE A 155 6.56 13.69 -17.61
CA ILE A 155 6.19 12.56 -18.48
C ILE A 155 7.44 11.91 -19.06
N GLU A 156 8.37 12.66 -19.62
CA GLU A 156 9.66 12.15 -20.12
C GLU A 156 10.44 11.40 -19.02
N THR A 157 10.34 11.86 -17.78
CA THR A 157 10.97 11.19 -16.64
C THR A 157 10.35 9.83 -16.37
N LEU A 158 9.00 9.70 -16.38
CA LEU A 158 8.32 8.42 -16.26
C LEU A 158 8.71 7.46 -17.39
N GLU A 159 8.73 7.96 -18.64
CA GLU A 159 9.16 7.17 -19.78
C GLU A 159 10.60 6.64 -19.64
N GLN A 160 11.52 7.44 -19.10
CA GLN A 160 12.89 7.01 -18.85
C GLN A 160 12.94 5.85 -17.85
N TRP A 161 12.17 5.90 -16.76
CA TRP A 161 12.11 4.83 -15.77
C TRP A 161 11.50 3.54 -16.36
N VAL A 162 10.42 3.65 -17.16
CA VAL A 162 9.85 2.48 -17.84
C VAL A 162 10.83 1.84 -18.82
N LYS A 163 11.57 2.65 -19.57
CA LYS A 163 12.62 2.16 -20.50
C LYS A 163 13.77 1.44 -19.77
N ARG A 164 13.98 1.71 -18.47
CA ARG A 164 14.93 0.99 -17.60
C ARG A 164 14.36 -0.28 -16.96
N GLY A 165 13.08 -0.59 -17.18
CA GLY A 165 12.44 -1.80 -16.68
C GLY A 165 11.54 -1.62 -15.46
N VAL A 166 11.21 -0.40 -15.06
CA VAL A 166 10.22 -0.15 -14.01
C VAL A 166 8.82 -0.56 -14.50
N ASP A 167 8.10 -1.35 -13.71
CA ASP A 167 6.78 -1.92 -14.03
C ASP A 167 5.62 -1.17 -13.39
N GLY A 168 5.89 -0.24 -12.48
CA GLY A 168 4.83 0.50 -11.82
C GLY A 168 5.32 1.73 -11.07
N PHE A 169 4.37 2.60 -10.77
CA PHE A 169 4.57 3.84 -10.05
C PHE A 169 3.63 3.93 -8.85
N ARG A 170 4.19 4.11 -7.66
CA ARG A 170 3.43 4.64 -6.50
C ARG A 170 3.59 6.15 -6.53
N CYS A 171 2.49 6.85 -6.67
CA CYS A 171 2.52 8.31 -6.81
C CYS A 171 2.15 8.96 -5.47
N ASP A 172 3.15 9.64 -4.90
CA ASP A 172 3.08 10.36 -3.64
C ASP A 172 2.04 11.48 -3.71
N VAL A 173 1.16 11.55 -2.72
CA VAL A 173 0.04 12.50 -2.62
C VAL A 173 -0.59 12.85 -3.98
N ALA A 174 -0.78 11.84 -4.84
CA ALA A 174 -1.30 11.98 -6.20
C ALA A 174 -2.59 12.83 -6.29
N PRO A 175 -3.50 12.85 -5.28
CA PRO A 175 -4.65 13.73 -5.25
C PRO A 175 -4.35 15.23 -5.33
N LEU A 176 -3.13 15.66 -5.03
CA LEU A 176 -2.74 17.08 -5.08
C LEU A 176 -2.23 17.55 -6.46
N VAL A 177 -2.07 16.61 -7.39
CA VAL A 177 -1.66 16.87 -8.78
C VAL A 177 -2.89 16.77 -9.69
N PRO A 178 -3.01 17.62 -10.74
CA PRO A 178 -4.19 17.61 -11.63
C PRO A 178 -4.45 16.25 -12.26
N ILE A 179 -5.70 15.84 -12.33
CA ILE A 179 -6.09 14.56 -12.96
C ILE A 179 -5.73 14.53 -14.44
N GLU A 180 -5.81 15.66 -15.11
CA GLU A 180 -5.48 15.82 -16.52
C GLU A 180 -4.01 15.49 -16.80
N PHE A 181 -3.11 15.85 -15.87
CA PHE A 181 -1.70 15.46 -15.93
C PHE A 181 -1.56 13.93 -15.83
N TRP A 182 -2.20 13.30 -14.85
CA TRP A 182 -2.11 11.85 -14.69
C TRP A 182 -2.66 11.07 -15.87
N LEU A 183 -3.75 11.57 -16.48
CA LEU A 183 -4.32 10.97 -17.69
C LEU A 183 -3.35 11.06 -18.87
N GLN A 184 -2.73 12.23 -19.10
CA GLN A 184 -1.73 12.42 -20.16
C GLN A 184 -0.47 11.60 -19.90
N ALA A 185 0.01 11.55 -18.65
CA ALA A 185 1.17 10.77 -18.25
C ALA A 185 0.95 9.27 -18.49
N ARG A 186 -0.23 8.77 -18.11
CA ARG A 186 -0.59 7.38 -18.33
C ARG A 186 -0.64 7.04 -19.82
N GLU A 187 -1.27 7.87 -20.65
CA GLU A 187 -1.35 7.66 -22.11
C GLU A 187 0.04 7.56 -22.73
N ALA A 188 0.95 8.47 -22.39
CA ALA A 188 2.32 8.46 -22.90
C ALA A 188 3.12 7.21 -22.45
N VAL A 189 2.97 6.80 -21.20
CA VAL A 189 3.62 5.60 -20.66
C VAL A 189 3.07 4.33 -21.28
N GLU A 190 1.76 4.25 -21.54
CA GLU A 190 1.11 3.10 -22.18
C GLU A 190 1.61 2.87 -23.62
N GLU A 191 2.10 3.89 -24.32
CA GLU A 191 2.74 3.73 -25.64
C GLU A 191 4.05 2.93 -25.57
N ILE A 192 4.72 2.92 -24.41
CA ILE A 192 5.97 2.17 -24.18
C ILE A 192 5.67 0.81 -23.57
N ASN A 193 4.84 0.78 -22.53
CA ASN A 193 4.45 -0.44 -21.82
C ASN A 193 3.04 -0.26 -21.23
N SER A 194 2.07 -0.94 -21.84
CA SER A 194 0.65 -0.90 -21.42
C SER A 194 0.37 -1.64 -20.09
N GLU A 195 1.34 -2.41 -19.58
CA GLU A 195 1.20 -3.19 -18.35
C GLU A 195 1.71 -2.47 -17.10
N VAL A 196 2.12 -1.20 -17.22
CA VAL A 196 2.59 -0.39 -16.08
C VAL A 196 1.46 -0.19 -15.09
N ILE A 197 1.76 -0.47 -13.82
CA ILE A 197 0.81 -0.40 -12.71
C ILE A 197 0.86 0.97 -12.06
N TRP A 198 -0.29 1.58 -11.83
CA TRP A 198 -0.40 2.90 -11.20
C TRP A 198 -1.09 2.80 -9.85
N LEU A 199 -0.33 3.06 -8.78
CA LEU A 199 -0.80 3.12 -7.40
C LEU A 199 -0.78 4.57 -6.90
N SER A 200 -1.94 5.10 -6.54
CA SER A 200 -2.04 6.41 -5.88
C SER A 200 -1.92 6.25 -4.38
N GLU A 201 -1.03 7.03 -3.75
CA GLU A 201 -1.24 7.37 -2.36
C GLU A 201 -2.48 8.25 -2.28
N SER A 202 -3.52 7.72 -1.66
CA SER A 202 -4.72 8.47 -1.33
C SER A 202 -4.48 9.37 -0.12
N VAL A 203 -5.35 10.33 0.07
CA VAL A 203 -5.34 11.18 1.27
C VAL A 203 -6.66 11.07 2.02
N HIS A 204 -6.64 11.33 3.31
CA HIS A 204 -7.83 11.22 4.16
C HIS A 204 -8.97 12.15 3.69
N PRO A 205 -10.24 11.73 3.75
CA PRO A 205 -11.37 12.54 3.30
C PRO A 205 -11.47 13.91 3.99
N GLY A 206 -11.05 13.99 5.27
CA GLY A 206 -10.95 15.23 6.02
C GLY A 206 -9.97 16.21 5.38
N PHE A 207 -8.81 15.73 4.96
CA PHE A 207 -7.77 16.53 4.31
C PHE A 207 -8.22 17.02 2.91
N ILE A 208 -8.86 16.17 2.11
CA ILE A 208 -9.47 16.58 0.83
C ILE A 208 -10.42 17.76 1.04
N ARG A 209 -11.32 17.66 2.03
CA ARG A 209 -12.28 18.71 2.32
C ARG A 209 -11.62 20.00 2.76
N GLU A 210 -10.57 19.93 3.59
CA GLU A 210 -9.79 21.07 4.01
C GLU A 210 -9.15 21.78 2.81
N LEU A 211 -8.43 21.04 1.95
CA LEU A 211 -7.77 21.61 0.79
C LEU A 211 -8.75 22.27 -0.18
N ARG A 212 -9.87 21.60 -0.47
CA ARG A 212 -10.94 22.16 -1.33
C ARG A 212 -11.56 23.44 -0.74
N SER A 213 -11.65 23.55 0.59
CA SER A 213 -12.11 24.77 1.25
C SER A 213 -11.17 25.96 1.06
N LYS A 214 -9.92 25.68 0.69
CA LYS A 214 -8.87 26.68 0.39
C LYS A 214 -8.68 26.89 -1.13
N ASP A 215 -9.62 26.41 -1.96
CA ASP A 215 -9.55 26.46 -3.43
C ASP A 215 -8.31 25.75 -4.01
N MET A 216 -7.88 24.67 -3.36
CA MET A 216 -6.74 23.85 -3.79
C MET A 216 -7.23 22.57 -4.47
N ILE A 217 -6.39 22.05 -5.38
CA ILE A 217 -6.61 20.74 -5.99
C ILE A 217 -6.52 19.67 -4.91
N ALA A 218 -7.55 18.85 -4.81
CA ALA A 218 -7.56 17.65 -3.98
C ALA A 218 -8.58 16.66 -4.55
N LEU A 219 -8.11 15.59 -5.16
CA LEU A 219 -8.93 14.58 -5.82
C LEU A 219 -9.40 13.53 -4.79
N SER A 220 -10.64 13.11 -4.90
CA SER A 220 -11.14 11.93 -4.19
C SER A 220 -10.67 10.65 -4.90
N ASP A 221 -10.73 9.51 -4.20
CA ASP A 221 -10.38 8.22 -4.80
C ASP A 221 -11.26 7.91 -6.03
N SER A 222 -12.54 8.31 -6.02
CA SER A 222 -13.41 8.16 -7.18
C SER A 222 -12.92 8.93 -8.40
N GLU A 223 -12.30 10.10 -8.21
CA GLU A 223 -11.70 10.89 -9.28
C GLU A 223 -10.34 10.30 -9.70
N ILE A 224 -9.53 9.85 -8.74
CA ILE A 224 -8.22 9.23 -8.96
C ILE A 224 -8.34 7.96 -9.81
N TYR A 225 -9.34 7.12 -9.60
CA TYR A 225 -9.56 5.92 -10.43
C TYR A 225 -9.78 6.19 -11.92
N GLN A 226 -9.83 7.44 -12.36
CA GLN A 226 -9.80 7.77 -13.80
C GLN A 226 -8.43 7.46 -14.42
N ALA A 227 -7.35 7.62 -13.66
CA ALA A 227 -5.97 7.45 -14.13
C ALA A 227 -5.21 6.31 -13.44
N PHE A 228 -5.63 5.87 -12.26
CA PHE A 228 -4.92 4.91 -11.43
C PHE A 228 -5.61 3.55 -11.37
N ASP A 229 -4.82 2.49 -11.26
CA ASP A 229 -5.30 1.12 -11.09
C ASP A 229 -5.64 0.82 -9.65
N MET A 230 -4.86 1.36 -8.73
CA MET A 230 -4.90 1.08 -7.29
C MET A 230 -4.85 2.37 -6.49
N THR A 231 -5.48 2.35 -5.32
CA THR A 231 -5.37 3.42 -4.33
C THR A 231 -5.13 2.84 -2.94
N TYR A 232 -4.56 3.64 -2.04
CA TYR A 232 -4.54 3.32 -0.62
C TYR A 232 -5.97 3.24 -0.07
N ASP A 233 -6.17 2.64 1.10
CA ASP A 233 -7.46 2.58 1.78
C ASP A 233 -7.62 3.65 2.90
N TYR A 234 -6.99 4.80 2.74
CA TYR A 234 -7.05 5.92 3.70
C TYR A 234 -8.45 6.54 3.86
N ASP A 235 -9.37 6.24 2.97
CA ASP A 235 -10.78 6.59 3.11
C ASP A 235 -11.49 5.90 4.29
N VAL A 236 -10.93 4.80 4.80
CA VAL A 236 -11.44 4.05 5.97
C VAL A 236 -10.47 4.05 7.16
N HIS A 237 -9.24 4.51 6.97
CA HIS A 237 -8.19 4.44 7.99
C HIS A 237 -8.56 5.14 9.29
N ASP A 238 -9.20 6.30 9.25
CA ASP A 238 -9.68 7.01 10.45
C ASP A 238 -10.64 6.14 11.30
N HIS A 239 -11.45 5.29 10.66
CA HIS A 239 -12.36 4.38 11.36
C HIS A 239 -11.63 3.17 11.94
N PHE A 240 -10.60 2.67 11.26
CA PHE A 240 -9.70 1.65 11.82
C PHE A 240 -9.04 2.15 13.11
N GLU A 241 -8.51 3.38 13.07
CA GLU A 241 -7.92 4.04 14.24
C GLU A 241 -8.91 4.17 15.39
N LEU A 242 -10.10 4.71 15.12
CA LEU A 242 -11.16 4.88 16.12
C LEU A 242 -11.59 3.54 16.74
N TYR A 243 -11.62 2.47 15.95
CA TYR A 243 -11.91 1.13 16.46
C TYR A 243 -10.81 0.61 17.39
N LEU A 244 -9.53 0.72 16.99
CA LEU A 244 -8.40 0.29 17.84
C LEU A 244 -8.36 1.07 19.16
N GLU A 245 -8.73 2.34 19.14
CA GLU A 245 -8.85 3.19 20.33
C GLU A 245 -10.13 2.92 21.17
N GLY A 246 -11.01 2.02 20.72
CA GLY A 246 -12.27 1.69 21.40
C GLY A 246 -13.32 2.78 21.36
N LYS A 247 -13.23 3.73 20.42
CA LYS A 247 -14.16 4.85 20.26
C LYS A 247 -15.39 4.51 19.41
N ILE A 248 -15.28 3.48 18.59
CA ILE A 248 -16.38 2.91 17.80
C ILE A 248 -16.34 1.38 17.93
N ASP A 249 -17.46 0.71 17.66
CA ASP A 249 -17.55 -0.74 17.59
C ASP A 249 -17.09 -1.30 16.23
N ILE A 250 -16.97 -2.63 16.14
CA ILE A 250 -16.48 -3.28 14.93
C ILE A 250 -17.46 -3.11 13.76
N GLU A 251 -18.76 -3.09 14.01
CA GLU A 251 -19.78 -2.91 12.97
C GLU A 251 -19.64 -1.55 12.29
N ALA A 252 -19.39 -0.48 13.06
CA ALA A 252 -19.18 0.87 12.51
C ALA A 252 -17.94 0.94 11.59
N TYR A 253 -16.85 0.23 11.91
CA TYR A 253 -15.70 0.12 11.02
C TYR A 253 -16.03 -0.70 9.76
N ILE A 254 -16.67 -1.85 9.90
CA ILE A 254 -17.02 -2.72 8.78
C ILE A 254 -18.03 -2.05 7.83
N GLU A 255 -18.96 -1.27 8.33
CA GLU A 255 -19.88 -0.49 7.49
C GLU A 255 -19.11 0.50 6.58
N ARG A 256 -18.01 1.07 7.05
CA ARG A 256 -17.15 1.91 6.20
C ARG A 256 -16.46 1.13 5.09
N LEU A 257 -16.00 -0.08 5.36
CA LEU A 257 -15.43 -0.96 4.34
C LEU A 257 -16.48 -1.36 3.29
N LYS A 258 -17.72 -1.64 3.70
CA LYS A 258 -18.83 -1.95 2.77
C LYS A 258 -19.13 -0.82 1.80
N VAL A 259 -18.99 0.46 2.23
CA VAL A 259 -19.22 1.65 1.40
C VAL A 259 -18.34 1.65 0.15
N GLN A 260 -17.13 1.10 0.22
CA GLN A 260 -16.20 1.07 -0.90
C GLN A 260 -16.77 0.33 -2.12
N ASP A 261 -17.56 -0.72 -1.92
CA ASP A 261 -18.11 -1.57 -3.00
C ASP A 261 -19.11 -0.85 -3.90
N TYR A 262 -19.77 0.20 -3.42
CA TYR A 262 -20.72 0.97 -4.23
C TYR A 262 -20.30 2.43 -4.48
N THR A 263 -19.17 2.87 -3.88
CA THR A 263 -18.62 4.20 -4.13
C THR A 263 -17.62 4.20 -5.29
N TYR A 264 -16.85 3.12 -5.43
CA TYR A 264 -15.80 3.00 -6.43
C TYR A 264 -16.21 2.19 -7.67
N PRO A 265 -15.46 2.28 -8.77
CA PRO A 265 -15.72 1.45 -9.95
C PRO A 265 -15.70 -0.03 -9.60
N TRP A 266 -16.50 -0.86 -10.29
CA TRP A 266 -16.60 -2.31 -10.00
C TRP A 266 -15.25 -3.04 -9.99
N ASN A 267 -14.27 -2.55 -10.76
CA ASN A 267 -12.92 -3.09 -10.87
C ASN A 267 -11.89 -2.39 -9.98
N TYR A 268 -12.33 -1.59 -9.00
CA TYR A 268 -11.43 -0.92 -8.08
C TYR A 268 -10.49 -1.91 -7.37
N VAL A 269 -9.27 -1.46 -7.08
CA VAL A 269 -8.31 -2.19 -6.26
C VAL A 269 -7.83 -1.27 -5.15
N LYS A 270 -8.07 -1.64 -3.91
CA LYS A 270 -7.46 -1.02 -2.74
C LYS A 270 -6.17 -1.76 -2.39
N MET A 271 -5.12 -1.04 -2.03
CA MET A 271 -3.96 -1.61 -1.37
C MET A 271 -4.22 -1.67 0.13
N ARG A 272 -4.38 -2.88 0.65
CA ARG A 272 -4.67 -3.16 2.07
C ARG A 272 -3.37 -3.28 2.85
N ASN A 273 -3.26 -2.55 3.95
CA ASN A 273 -2.10 -2.61 4.82
C ASN A 273 -2.49 -2.39 6.29
N LEU A 274 -1.72 -2.95 7.19
CA LEU A 274 -1.79 -2.67 8.62
C LEU A 274 -0.79 -1.62 9.05
N GLU A 275 0.32 -1.52 8.33
CA GLU A 275 1.38 -0.55 8.55
C GLU A 275 2.07 -0.17 7.25
N ASN A 276 2.71 0.99 7.23
CA ASN A 276 3.60 1.46 6.18
C ASN A 276 4.62 2.44 6.80
N HIS A 277 5.39 3.14 5.96
CA HIS A 277 6.43 4.08 6.39
C HIS A 277 5.89 5.35 7.06
N ASP A 278 4.58 5.65 6.95
CA ASP A 278 3.93 6.84 7.54
C ASP A 278 3.23 6.55 8.86
N HIS A 279 3.10 5.28 9.22
CA HIS A 279 2.38 4.86 10.42
C HIS A 279 3.29 4.14 11.41
N LEU A 280 2.86 4.13 12.67
CA LEU A 280 3.48 3.29 13.69
C LEU A 280 3.37 1.81 13.28
N ARG A 281 4.38 1.04 13.64
CA ARG A 281 4.35 -0.42 13.47
C ARG A 281 3.08 -1.01 14.09
N ILE A 282 2.44 -1.92 13.37
CA ILE A 282 1.19 -2.53 13.86
C ILE A 282 1.42 -3.32 15.14
N ARG A 283 2.61 -3.92 15.31
CA ARG A 283 3.01 -4.60 16.53
C ARG A 283 2.91 -3.69 17.76
N HIS A 284 3.27 -2.41 17.62
CA HIS A 284 3.13 -1.43 18.68
C HIS A 284 1.67 -1.12 19.02
N ARG A 285 0.77 -1.19 18.03
CA ARG A 285 -0.66 -0.89 18.16
C ARG A 285 -1.47 -2.10 18.64
N ILE A 286 -1.09 -3.30 18.19
CA ILE A 286 -1.71 -4.59 18.51
C ILE A 286 -0.62 -5.51 19.08
N PRO A 287 -0.31 -5.39 20.39
CA PRO A 287 0.81 -6.10 20.99
C PRO A 287 0.53 -7.59 21.24
N LYS A 288 -0.73 -8.03 21.15
CA LYS A 288 -1.11 -9.42 21.38
C LYS A 288 -1.02 -10.23 20.10
N ASP A 289 -0.22 -11.28 20.07
CA ASP A 289 0.07 -12.09 18.88
C ASP A 289 -1.18 -12.65 18.23
N SER A 290 -2.10 -13.23 19.01
CA SER A 290 -3.33 -13.81 18.50
C SER A 290 -4.21 -12.77 17.77
N GLU A 291 -4.41 -11.59 18.35
CA GLU A 291 -5.15 -10.50 17.71
C GLU A 291 -4.43 -10.01 16.46
N LEU A 292 -3.10 -9.86 16.50
CA LEU A 292 -2.30 -9.41 15.37
C LEU A 292 -2.37 -10.39 14.19
N MET A 293 -2.35 -11.71 14.45
CA MET A 293 -2.51 -12.72 13.39
C MET A 293 -3.91 -12.68 12.78
N GLN A 294 -4.97 -12.44 13.59
CA GLN A 294 -6.33 -12.25 13.09
C GLN A 294 -6.43 -11.04 12.16
N TRP A 295 -5.89 -9.89 12.56
CA TRP A 295 -5.86 -8.67 11.76
C TRP A 295 -5.05 -8.85 10.47
N THR A 296 -3.91 -9.52 10.54
CA THR A 296 -3.07 -9.80 9.38
C THR A 296 -3.83 -10.66 8.37
N ALA A 297 -4.47 -11.75 8.81
CA ALA A 297 -5.27 -12.60 7.95
C ALA A 297 -6.48 -11.86 7.37
N PHE A 298 -7.20 -11.07 8.18
CA PHE A 298 -8.30 -10.24 7.71
C PHE A 298 -7.86 -9.28 6.60
N THR A 299 -6.72 -8.61 6.79
CA THR A 299 -6.17 -7.67 5.80
C THR A 299 -5.87 -8.34 4.47
N PHE A 300 -5.24 -9.53 4.49
CA PHE A 300 -4.95 -10.29 3.27
C PHE A 300 -6.20 -10.80 2.54
N MET A 301 -7.29 -11.08 3.27
CA MET A 301 -8.50 -11.64 2.67
C MET A 301 -9.50 -10.56 2.23
N GLN A 302 -9.30 -9.29 2.57
CA GLN A 302 -10.14 -8.19 2.08
C GLN A 302 -10.02 -8.04 0.56
N LYS A 303 -11.04 -7.43 -0.05
CA LYS A 303 -11.05 -7.10 -1.47
C LYS A 303 -10.02 -6.03 -1.80
N GLY A 304 -8.89 -6.45 -2.36
CA GLY A 304 -7.75 -5.59 -2.69
C GLY A 304 -6.44 -6.37 -2.75
N SER A 305 -5.36 -5.68 -3.07
CA SER A 305 -3.98 -6.17 -2.95
C SER A 305 -3.51 -6.05 -1.51
N SER A 306 -2.50 -6.81 -1.12
CA SER A 306 -1.92 -6.76 0.23
C SER A 306 -0.55 -6.11 0.19
N LEU A 307 -0.26 -5.23 1.16
CA LEU A 307 1.07 -4.66 1.38
C LEU A 307 1.73 -5.32 2.60
N ILE A 308 2.98 -5.70 2.44
CA ILE A 308 3.92 -6.01 3.52
C ILE A 308 4.95 -4.89 3.56
N TYR A 309 5.05 -4.18 4.68
CA TYR A 309 6.10 -3.20 4.89
C TYR A 309 7.34 -3.89 5.47
N ASN A 310 8.52 -3.60 4.93
CA ASN A 310 9.76 -4.26 5.32
C ASN A 310 9.97 -4.31 6.85
N GLY A 311 10.21 -5.49 7.41
CA GLY A 311 10.27 -5.73 8.85
C GLY A 311 8.95 -6.17 9.51
N GLN A 312 7.81 -6.11 8.78
CA GLN A 312 6.53 -6.62 9.29
C GLN A 312 6.58 -8.14 9.51
N GLU A 313 7.30 -8.87 8.66
CA GLU A 313 7.48 -10.32 8.75
C GLU A 313 8.22 -10.79 10.00
N VAL A 314 8.97 -9.90 10.64
CA VAL A 314 9.62 -10.16 11.92
C VAL A 314 8.97 -9.42 13.09
N LEU A 315 7.78 -8.86 12.87
CA LEU A 315 7.03 -8.08 13.87
C LEU A 315 7.86 -6.95 14.49
N ALA A 316 8.62 -6.23 13.68
CA ALA A 316 9.43 -5.10 14.13
C ALA A 316 8.58 -4.09 14.91
N GLU A 317 9.07 -3.66 16.08
CA GLU A 317 8.32 -2.77 16.98
C GLU A 317 8.59 -1.29 16.70
N MET A 318 9.80 -0.98 16.22
CA MET A 318 10.21 0.41 15.95
C MET A 318 9.95 0.77 14.51
N THR A 319 9.30 1.91 14.30
CA THR A 319 9.15 2.50 12.96
C THR A 319 10.47 3.14 12.58
N PRO A 320 11.11 2.73 11.48
CA PRO A 320 12.37 3.34 11.05
C PRO A 320 12.20 4.84 10.76
N SER A 321 13.21 5.63 11.15
CA SER A 321 13.25 7.07 10.83
C SER A 321 13.23 7.31 9.32
N LEU A 322 12.43 8.27 8.86
CA LEU A 322 12.50 8.76 7.49
C LEU A 322 13.61 9.80 7.27
N PHE A 323 14.20 10.32 8.35
CA PHE A 323 15.12 11.44 8.30
C PHE A 323 16.58 11.07 8.61
N ASP A 324 16.76 9.93 9.24
CA ASP A 324 18.05 9.45 9.70
C ASP A 324 18.23 7.98 9.31
N ARG A 325 19.47 7.51 9.30
CA ARG A 325 19.73 6.09 9.14
C ARG A 325 19.33 5.34 10.40
N ASP A 326 18.40 4.40 10.23
CA ASP A 326 17.77 3.64 11.32
C ASP A 326 17.43 2.22 10.82
N PRO A 327 18.44 1.34 10.66
CA PRO A 327 18.24 -0.01 10.11
C PRO A 327 17.25 -0.84 10.90
N ILE A 328 16.46 -1.65 10.19
CA ILE A 328 15.48 -2.55 10.78
C ILE A 328 16.19 -3.58 11.67
N ALA A 329 15.67 -3.80 12.88
CA ALA A 329 16.09 -4.88 13.75
C ALA A 329 15.47 -6.20 13.30
N TRP A 330 16.19 -6.96 12.46
CA TRP A 330 15.73 -8.23 11.92
C TRP A 330 15.72 -9.38 12.95
N ASP A 331 16.38 -9.23 14.09
CA ASP A 331 16.49 -10.21 15.16
C ASP A 331 15.48 -9.98 16.30
N SER A 332 14.26 -9.57 15.97
CA SER A 332 13.18 -9.29 16.95
C SER A 332 12.78 -10.49 17.84
N GLY A 333 13.19 -11.69 17.49
CA GLY A 333 12.75 -12.94 18.14
C GLY A 333 11.39 -13.46 17.65
N HIS A 334 10.80 -12.79 16.66
CA HIS A 334 9.57 -13.20 15.99
C HIS A 334 9.85 -13.45 14.50
N ASP A 335 9.10 -14.38 13.91
CA ASP A 335 9.07 -14.64 12.47
C ASP A 335 7.70 -15.16 12.08
N ILE A 336 6.98 -14.40 11.26
CA ILE A 336 5.68 -14.78 10.71
C ILE A 336 5.73 -14.97 9.17
N SER A 337 6.92 -15.16 8.61
CA SER A 337 7.12 -15.31 7.16
C SER A 337 6.30 -16.45 6.57
N GLU A 338 6.30 -17.63 7.21
CA GLU A 338 5.50 -18.78 6.76
C GLU A 338 3.99 -18.48 6.79
N PHE A 339 3.54 -17.73 7.81
CA PHE A 339 2.14 -17.33 7.91
C PHE A 339 1.75 -16.35 6.79
N LEU A 340 2.57 -15.34 6.50
CA LEU A 340 2.35 -14.40 5.40
C LEU A 340 2.34 -15.13 4.05
N ALA A 341 3.29 -16.04 3.82
CA ALA A 341 3.35 -16.86 2.61
C ALA A 341 2.07 -17.71 2.44
N LYS A 342 1.59 -18.32 3.54
CA LYS A 342 0.34 -19.10 3.54
C LYS A 342 -0.88 -18.23 3.20
N LEU A 343 -0.97 -17.03 3.76
CA LEU A 343 -2.04 -16.07 3.44
C LEU A 343 -1.99 -15.62 1.98
N ALA A 344 -0.79 -15.32 1.46
CA ALA A 344 -0.59 -14.97 0.06
C ALA A 344 -1.02 -16.11 -0.88
N GLN A 345 -0.66 -17.35 -0.54
CA GLN A 345 -1.10 -18.53 -1.28
C GLN A 345 -2.63 -18.65 -1.28
N ILE A 346 -3.27 -18.54 -0.11
CA ILE A 346 -4.74 -18.64 0.01
C ILE A 346 -5.42 -17.56 -0.83
N GLN A 347 -4.96 -16.32 -0.75
CA GLN A 347 -5.50 -15.20 -1.53
C GLN A 347 -5.42 -15.50 -3.04
N LYS A 348 -4.30 -16.05 -3.51
CA LYS A 348 -4.05 -16.33 -4.94
C LYS A 348 -4.86 -17.52 -5.44
N GLU A 349 -4.94 -18.60 -4.68
CA GLU A 349 -5.49 -19.87 -5.13
C GLU A 349 -6.99 -20.02 -4.85
N PHE A 350 -7.46 -19.55 -3.69
CA PHE A 350 -8.80 -19.89 -3.20
C PHE A 350 -9.80 -18.72 -3.21
N VAL A 351 -9.36 -17.46 -3.18
CA VAL A 351 -10.27 -16.31 -3.24
C VAL A 351 -10.79 -16.10 -4.66
N PRO A 352 -12.10 -16.28 -4.94
CA PRO A 352 -12.65 -16.10 -6.28
C PRO A 352 -12.82 -14.62 -6.60
N LEU A 353 -12.08 -14.10 -7.60
CA LEU A 353 -12.11 -12.70 -8.01
C LEU A 353 -13.45 -12.26 -8.59
N ASP A 354 -14.21 -13.18 -9.16
CA ASP A 354 -15.55 -12.99 -9.75
C ASP A 354 -16.68 -13.17 -8.72
N GLY A 355 -16.32 -13.51 -7.46
CA GLY A 355 -17.27 -13.71 -6.38
C GLY A 355 -17.92 -12.41 -5.90
N LEU A 356 -19.19 -12.49 -5.53
CA LEU A 356 -19.84 -11.42 -4.79
C LEU A 356 -19.19 -11.32 -3.41
N TYR A 357 -18.56 -10.21 -3.14
CA TYR A 357 -17.91 -9.92 -1.86
C TYR A 357 -18.90 -9.39 -0.85
N SER A 358 -18.86 -9.88 0.38
CA SER A 358 -19.59 -9.30 1.50
C SER A 358 -18.82 -9.40 2.82
N LEU A 359 -19.15 -8.50 3.73
CA LEU A 359 -18.61 -8.40 5.09
C LEU A 359 -19.76 -8.36 6.07
N GLU A 360 -19.62 -9.04 7.20
CA GLU A 360 -20.52 -8.93 8.35
C GLU A 360 -19.67 -8.85 9.63
N ALA A 361 -20.17 -8.14 10.62
CA ALA A 361 -19.52 -8.01 11.92
C ALA A 361 -20.48 -8.39 13.04
N ASP A 362 -19.93 -8.96 14.10
CA ASP A 362 -20.63 -9.27 15.35
C ASP A 362 -19.97 -8.45 16.48
N ASN A 363 -20.72 -7.49 17.04
CA ASN A 363 -20.22 -6.61 18.10
C ASN A 363 -20.03 -7.32 19.44
N GLU A 364 -20.77 -8.43 19.71
CA GLU A 364 -20.66 -9.16 20.98
C GLU A 364 -19.33 -9.90 21.05
N THR A 365 -18.93 -10.49 19.94
CA THR A 365 -17.70 -11.28 19.85
C THR A 365 -16.54 -10.55 19.18
N ASN A 366 -16.74 -9.34 18.65
CA ASN A 366 -15.78 -8.62 17.81
C ASN A 366 -15.25 -9.47 16.65
N THR A 367 -16.12 -10.28 16.07
CA THR A 367 -15.79 -11.17 14.96
C THR A 367 -16.24 -10.57 13.64
N VAL A 368 -15.38 -10.66 12.64
CA VAL A 368 -15.70 -10.30 11.25
C VAL A 368 -15.79 -11.57 10.43
N THR A 369 -16.87 -11.70 9.67
CA THR A 369 -17.02 -12.72 8.62
C THR A 369 -17.00 -12.04 7.27
N LEU A 370 -16.11 -12.49 6.40
CA LEU A 370 -16.13 -12.11 4.99
C LEU A 370 -16.46 -13.29 4.11
N ASN A 371 -17.07 -13.04 2.97
CA ASN A 371 -17.19 -14.09 1.97
C ASN A 371 -17.07 -13.57 0.54
N TYR A 372 -16.67 -14.48 -0.36
CA TYR A 372 -16.70 -14.32 -1.80
C TYR A 372 -17.52 -15.49 -2.38
N LYS A 373 -18.68 -15.18 -2.92
CA LYS A 373 -19.59 -16.19 -3.45
C LYS A 373 -19.70 -16.11 -4.96
N ASN A 374 -19.40 -17.20 -5.64
CA ASN A 374 -19.70 -17.37 -7.06
C ASN A 374 -20.69 -18.54 -7.29
N ALA A 375 -20.90 -18.92 -8.54
CA ALA A 375 -21.88 -19.98 -8.86
C ALA A 375 -21.48 -21.38 -8.34
N GLN A 376 -20.17 -21.66 -8.18
CA GLN A 376 -19.67 -22.99 -7.82
C GLN A 376 -19.33 -23.11 -6.33
N GLN A 377 -18.80 -22.06 -5.75
CA GLN A 377 -18.23 -22.10 -4.40
C GLN A 377 -18.36 -20.77 -3.66
N THR A 378 -18.23 -20.86 -2.34
CA THR A 378 -18.12 -19.70 -1.47
C THR A 378 -16.84 -19.84 -0.64
N PHE A 379 -15.99 -18.83 -0.73
CA PHE A 379 -14.85 -18.66 0.19
C PHE A 379 -15.33 -17.88 1.41
N TYR A 380 -15.03 -18.35 2.60
CA TYR A 380 -15.32 -17.68 3.87
C TYR A 380 -14.02 -17.39 4.62
N GLY A 381 -13.92 -16.19 5.20
CA GLY A 381 -12.95 -15.85 6.23
C GLY A 381 -13.68 -15.45 7.52
N VAL A 382 -13.19 -15.91 8.66
CA VAL A 382 -13.73 -15.57 9.98
C VAL A 382 -12.56 -15.13 10.89
N PHE A 383 -12.67 -13.93 11.44
CA PHE A 383 -11.59 -13.27 12.17
C PHE A 383 -12.08 -12.73 13.51
N ASN A 384 -11.54 -13.27 14.58
CA ASN A 384 -11.80 -12.84 15.97
C ASN A 384 -10.82 -11.74 16.37
N LEU A 385 -11.17 -10.48 16.16
CA LEU A 385 -10.25 -9.35 16.24
C LEU A 385 -9.93 -8.88 17.67
N LYS A 386 -10.53 -9.48 18.70
CA LYS A 386 -10.33 -9.12 20.13
C LYS A 386 -10.18 -10.34 21.04
N ASP A 387 -9.82 -11.51 20.47
CA ASP A 387 -9.73 -12.76 21.24
C ASP A 387 -10.96 -13.02 22.15
N SER A 388 -12.13 -12.75 21.65
CA SER A 388 -13.39 -13.03 22.37
C SER A 388 -13.67 -14.53 22.41
N GLU A 389 -14.46 -14.96 23.36
CA GLU A 389 -15.00 -16.34 23.45
C GLU A 389 -16.44 -16.36 22.99
N GLY A 390 -16.89 -17.48 22.43
CA GLY A 390 -18.29 -17.68 22.04
C GLY A 390 -18.46 -18.41 20.71
N SER A 391 -19.62 -18.25 20.12
CA SER A 391 -19.94 -18.79 18.79
C SER A 391 -20.76 -17.79 17.99
N ILE A 392 -20.66 -17.87 16.68
CA ILE A 392 -21.44 -17.06 15.75
C ILE A 392 -22.38 -17.97 14.94
N ASP A 393 -23.49 -17.41 14.47
CA ASP A 393 -24.32 -18.05 13.44
C ASP A 393 -23.52 -18.09 12.14
N PHE A 394 -23.42 -19.28 11.52
CA PHE A 394 -22.56 -19.43 10.35
C PHE A 394 -23.33 -20.15 9.22
N PRO A 395 -23.45 -19.55 8.02
CA PRO A 395 -24.36 -20.00 6.98
C PRO A 395 -23.78 -21.16 6.15
N VAL A 396 -23.16 -22.14 6.83
CA VAL A 396 -22.59 -23.35 6.22
C VAL A 396 -23.24 -24.57 6.89
N ALA A 397 -23.47 -25.63 6.14
CA ALA A 397 -24.09 -26.85 6.65
C ALA A 397 -23.26 -27.47 7.78
N ASP A 398 -23.96 -28.14 8.71
CA ASP A 398 -23.30 -28.90 9.78
C ASP A 398 -22.34 -29.93 9.20
N GLY A 399 -21.16 -30.04 9.79
CA GLY A 399 -20.12 -30.94 9.32
C GLY A 399 -18.71 -30.55 9.78
N GLU A 400 -17.75 -31.33 9.30
CA GLU A 400 -16.33 -31.11 9.54
C GLU A 400 -15.67 -30.52 8.29
N TYR A 401 -14.94 -29.42 8.48
CA TYR A 401 -14.26 -28.68 7.42
C TYR A 401 -12.77 -28.54 7.75
N THR A 402 -11.96 -28.24 6.75
CA THR A 402 -10.52 -27.96 6.96
C THR A 402 -10.27 -26.48 6.87
N ASN A 403 -9.69 -25.89 7.92
CA ASN A 403 -9.22 -24.51 7.89
C ASN A 403 -8.02 -24.41 6.94
N LEU A 404 -8.10 -23.62 5.89
CA LEU A 404 -7.03 -23.43 4.90
C LEU A 404 -5.79 -22.76 5.46
N ILE A 405 -5.91 -22.04 6.59
CA ILE A 405 -4.79 -21.34 7.23
C ILE A 405 -3.97 -22.29 8.11
N SER A 406 -4.65 -23.03 9.00
CA SER A 406 -3.98 -23.90 9.99
C SER A 406 -3.89 -25.37 9.57
N ASP A 407 -4.59 -25.77 8.52
CA ASP A 407 -4.79 -27.15 8.07
C ASP A 407 -5.53 -28.04 9.11
N GLU A 408 -6.06 -27.43 10.18
CA GLU A 408 -6.82 -28.11 11.24
C GLU A 408 -8.29 -28.30 10.87
N LYS A 409 -8.94 -29.25 11.56
CA LYS A 409 -10.37 -29.50 11.41
C LYS A 409 -11.18 -28.53 12.26
N VAL A 410 -12.26 -28.01 11.66
CA VAL A 410 -13.26 -27.15 12.29
C VAL A 410 -14.63 -27.79 12.12
N THR A 411 -15.42 -27.82 13.19
CA THR A 411 -16.76 -28.41 13.17
C THR A 411 -17.82 -27.32 13.25
N ILE A 412 -18.82 -27.42 12.38
CA ILE A 412 -20.04 -26.60 12.43
C ILE A 412 -21.15 -27.47 12.94
N THR A 413 -21.86 -27.00 13.95
CA THR A 413 -22.94 -27.74 14.62
C THR A 413 -24.13 -26.82 14.88
N ASP A 414 -25.33 -27.27 14.53
CA ASP A 414 -26.59 -26.52 14.67
C ASP A 414 -26.53 -25.12 14.01
N GLY A 415 -25.81 -25.02 12.87
CA GLY A 415 -25.59 -23.75 12.13
C GLY A 415 -24.72 -22.76 12.87
N LYS A 416 -23.89 -23.21 13.83
CA LYS A 416 -22.98 -22.37 14.63
C LYS A 416 -21.53 -22.78 14.46
N LEU A 417 -20.68 -21.78 14.50
CA LEU A 417 -19.22 -21.91 14.50
C LEU A 417 -18.69 -21.35 15.81
N ASP A 418 -17.95 -22.16 16.56
CA ASP A 418 -17.18 -21.66 17.72
C ASP A 418 -16.02 -20.80 17.22
N ILE A 419 -15.88 -19.58 17.76
CA ILE A 419 -14.80 -18.68 17.41
C ILE A 419 -13.52 -19.13 18.09
N ALA A 420 -12.41 -19.00 17.35
CA ALA A 420 -11.09 -19.43 17.81
C ALA A 420 -10.09 -18.27 17.78
N ASN A 421 -8.97 -18.46 18.48
CA ASN A 421 -7.84 -17.51 18.45
C ASN A 421 -6.95 -17.69 17.21
N THR A 422 -7.30 -18.65 16.34
CA THR A 422 -6.64 -18.84 15.04
C THR A 422 -7.60 -18.34 13.96
N PRO A 423 -7.17 -17.51 13.01
CA PRO A 423 -8.00 -17.06 11.91
C PRO A 423 -8.47 -18.25 11.05
N LEU A 424 -9.69 -18.16 10.53
CA LEU A 424 -10.31 -19.23 9.75
C LEU A 424 -10.50 -18.79 8.29
N ALA A 425 -10.10 -19.67 7.37
CA ALA A 425 -10.47 -19.59 5.96
C ALA A 425 -11.04 -20.94 5.49
N LEU A 426 -12.22 -20.92 4.86
CA LEU A 426 -12.90 -22.11 4.33
C LEU A 426 -13.27 -21.91 2.86
N LEU A 427 -13.20 -22.99 2.09
CA LEU A 427 -13.78 -23.05 0.75
C LEU A 427 -14.90 -24.08 0.76
N VAL A 428 -16.12 -23.65 0.45
CA VAL A 428 -17.33 -24.49 0.50
C VAL A 428 -17.97 -24.52 -0.89
N ASN A 429 -18.24 -25.72 -1.41
CA ASN A 429 -18.98 -25.88 -2.67
C ASN A 429 -20.45 -25.49 -2.48
N ASN A 430 -20.99 -24.73 -3.41
CA ASN A 430 -22.42 -24.43 -3.48
C ASN A 430 -23.13 -25.59 -4.17
N TYR A 431 -24.18 -26.14 -3.54
CA TYR A 431 -25.00 -27.20 -4.09
C TYR A 431 -26.25 -26.63 -4.74
#